data_2eb3fe4fe3babc3d29ef39fd4d5f359d
#
_entry.id   2eb3fe4fe3babc3d29ef39fd4d5f359d
#
_cell.length_a   1.000
_cell.length_b   1.000
_cell.length_c   1.000
_cell.angle_alpha   90.00
_cell.angle_beta   90.00
_cell.angle_gamma   90.00
#
_symmetry.space_group_name_H-M   'P 1'
#
loop_
_entity.id
_entity.type
_entity.pdbx_description
1 polymer ?
#
loop_
_entity_poly.entity_id
_entity_poly.type
_entity_poly.pdbx_seq_one_letter_code
_entity_poly.pdbx_strand_id
1 'polypeptide(L)'
;MKPEELIAKLKKIIMPYIQDEEAYEQLSLETDFIRDLKINSANLVDIVLDVEDEFDIRIENDDMEKMISVKGAMGIISARLQEK
;
A
#
# COMPACT_ATOMS: atom_id res chain seq x y z
N MET A 1 -5.98 -5.98 13.13
CA MET A 1 -5.05 -4.83 13.16
C MET A 1 -5.82 -3.53 13.02
N LYS A 2 -5.47 -2.53 13.80
CA LYS A 2 -6.16 -1.24 13.75
C LYS A 2 -5.79 -0.46 12.49
N PRO A 3 -6.71 0.34 11.95
CA PRO A 3 -6.42 1.12 10.74
C PRO A 3 -5.20 2.02 10.87
N GLU A 4 -4.99 2.60 12.03
CA GLU A 4 -3.85 3.49 12.26
C GLU A 4 -2.53 2.73 12.17
N GLU A 5 -2.49 1.52 12.71
CA GLU A 5 -1.30 0.68 12.64
C GLU A 5 -1.03 0.24 11.21
N LEU A 6 -2.10 -0.07 10.49
CA LEU A 6 -2.01 -0.52 9.11
C LEU A 6 -1.45 0.60 8.22
N ILE A 7 -1.97 1.81 8.39
CA ILE A 7 -1.48 2.97 7.65
C ILE A 7 -0.01 3.24 7.97
N ALA A 8 0.36 3.16 9.24
CA ALA A 8 1.73 3.42 9.66
C ALA A 8 2.70 2.44 9.01
N LYS A 9 2.35 1.17 8.98
CA LYS A 9 3.19 0.15 8.33
C LYS A 9 3.25 0.35 6.83
N LEU A 10 2.12 0.67 6.22
CA LEU A 10 2.05 0.91 4.78
C LEU A 10 2.91 2.11 4.40
N LYS A 11 2.87 3.18 5.18
CA LYS A 11 3.70 4.36 4.93
C LYS A 11 5.19 4.03 4.97
N LYS A 12 5.61 3.20 5.90
CA LYS A 12 6.99 2.74 5.99
C LYS A 12 7.41 1.97 4.74
N ILE A 13 6.50 1.13 4.25
CA ILE A 13 6.78 0.30 3.08
C ILE A 13 6.95 1.15 1.83
N ILE A 14 6.07 2.13 1.62
CA ILE A 14 6.08 2.94 0.40
C ILE A 14 7.10 4.06 0.42
N MET A 15 7.59 4.45 1.60
CA MET A 15 8.50 5.57 1.75
C MET A 15 9.70 5.54 0.80
N PRO A 16 10.41 4.42 0.63
CA PRO A 16 11.58 4.39 -0.27
C PRO A 16 11.24 4.60 -1.73
N TYR A 17 9.97 4.47 -2.11
CA TYR A 17 9.55 4.53 -3.51
C TYR A 17 8.91 5.85 -3.90
N ILE A 18 8.53 6.69 -2.94
CA ILE A 18 7.82 7.94 -3.23
C ILE A 18 8.77 8.97 -3.85
N GLN A 19 8.22 9.79 -4.74
CA GLN A 19 8.97 10.87 -5.38
C GLN A 19 8.37 12.23 -5.05
N ASP A 20 7.23 12.27 -4.39
CA ASP A 20 6.56 13.50 -3.98
C ASP A 20 6.36 13.47 -2.47
N GLU A 21 7.28 14.12 -1.75
CA GLU A 21 7.26 14.14 -0.30
C GLU A 21 6.07 14.93 0.25
N GLU A 22 5.65 15.96 -0.46
CA GLU A 22 4.51 16.77 -0.05
C GLU A 22 3.23 15.93 -0.06
N ALA A 23 3.02 15.14 -1.11
CA ALA A 23 1.88 14.25 -1.19
C ALA A 23 1.93 13.19 -0.10
N TYR A 24 3.15 12.72 0.24
CA TYR A 24 3.34 11.74 1.31
C TYR A 24 2.91 12.30 2.66
N GLU A 25 3.25 13.56 2.93
CA GLU A 25 2.86 14.22 4.18
C GLU A 25 1.35 14.42 4.29
N GLN A 26 0.68 14.56 3.15
CA GLN A 26 -0.76 14.76 3.08
C GLN A 26 -1.52 13.47 2.79
N LEU A 27 -0.86 12.34 2.97
CA LEU A 27 -1.41 11.03 2.64
C LEU A 27 -2.76 10.79 3.32
N SER A 28 -3.73 10.34 2.54
CA SER A 28 -5.07 10.02 3.00
C SER A 28 -5.53 8.72 2.36
N LEU A 29 -6.74 8.27 2.69
CA LEU A 29 -7.30 7.06 2.11
C LEU A 29 -7.48 7.17 0.59
N GLU A 30 -7.67 8.38 0.10
CA GLU A 30 -7.89 8.61 -1.33
C GLU A 30 -6.59 8.83 -2.10
N THR A 31 -5.45 8.85 -1.42
CA THR A 31 -4.16 9.04 -2.07
C THR A 31 -3.86 7.87 -3.02
N ASP A 32 -3.52 8.20 -4.26
CA ASP A 32 -3.14 7.24 -5.29
C ASP A 32 -1.61 7.12 -5.31
N PHE A 33 -1.11 5.90 -5.26
CA PHE A 33 0.33 5.67 -5.22
C PHE A 33 1.05 6.16 -6.47
N ILE A 34 0.43 5.96 -7.62
CA ILE A 34 1.05 6.32 -8.90
C ILE A 34 0.80 7.79 -9.24
N ARG A 35 -0.45 8.22 -9.11
CA ARG A 35 -0.85 9.57 -9.50
C ARG A 35 -0.37 10.63 -8.51
N ASP A 36 -0.59 10.41 -7.23
CA ASP A 36 -0.31 11.42 -6.20
C ASP A 36 1.09 11.33 -5.64
N LEU A 37 1.57 10.13 -5.34
CA LEU A 37 2.90 9.94 -4.76
C LEU A 37 3.98 9.79 -5.81
N LYS A 38 3.60 9.73 -7.09
CA LYS A 38 4.53 9.61 -8.20
C LYS A 38 5.39 8.35 -8.16
N ILE A 39 4.85 7.28 -7.57
CA ILE A 39 5.54 6.00 -7.54
C ILE A 39 5.49 5.39 -8.93
N ASN A 40 6.65 4.92 -9.42
CA ASN A 40 6.73 4.25 -10.70
C ASN A 40 5.90 2.96 -10.64
N SER A 41 5.07 2.72 -11.67
CA SER A 41 4.23 1.53 -11.71
C SER A 41 5.03 0.24 -11.64
N ALA A 42 6.26 0.23 -12.13
CA ALA A 42 7.14 -0.93 -12.02
C ALA A 42 7.50 -1.24 -10.56
N ASN A 43 7.54 -0.22 -9.71
CA ASN A 43 7.84 -0.40 -8.30
C ASN A 43 6.64 -0.91 -7.50
N LEU A 44 5.45 -0.86 -8.09
CA LEU A 44 4.26 -1.33 -7.41
C LEU A 44 4.36 -2.81 -7.06
N VAL A 45 5.00 -3.60 -7.92
CA VAL A 45 5.22 -5.03 -7.67
C VAL A 45 6.11 -5.20 -6.43
N ASP A 46 7.14 -4.38 -6.30
CA ASP A 46 8.03 -4.42 -5.15
C ASP A 46 7.27 -4.07 -3.86
N ILE A 47 6.39 -3.08 -3.94
CA ILE A 47 5.55 -2.69 -2.81
C ILE A 47 4.65 -3.84 -2.39
N VAL A 48 4.04 -4.52 -3.37
CA VAL A 48 3.17 -5.66 -3.10
C VAL A 48 3.95 -6.77 -2.38
N LEU A 49 5.16 -7.05 -2.84
CA LEU A 49 6.00 -8.07 -2.21
C LEU A 49 6.37 -7.68 -0.78
N ASP A 50 6.70 -6.41 -0.56
CA ASP A 50 7.01 -5.92 0.78
C ASP A 50 5.82 -6.03 1.71
N VAL A 51 4.62 -5.74 1.19
CA VAL A 51 3.38 -5.88 1.95
C VAL A 51 3.14 -7.34 2.35
N GLU A 52 3.34 -8.25 1.42
CA GLU A 52 3.18 -9.67 1.70
C GLU A 52 4.12 -10.14 2.81
N ASP A 53 5.35 -9.67 2.78
CA ASP A 53 6.35 -10.02 3.80
C ASP A 53 6.01 -9.42 5.15
N GLU A 54 5.64 -8.14 5.16
CA GLU A 54 5.39 -7.41 6.41
C GLU A 54 4.18 -7.96 7.16
N PHE A 55 3.12 -8.31 6.43
CA PHE A 55 1.87 -8.77 7.03
C PHE A 55 1.70 -10.28 6.98
N ASP A 56 2.63 -10.98 6.36
CA ASP A 56 2.58 -12.44 6.19
C ASP A 56 1.25 -12.86 5.54
N ILE A 57 0.95 -12.23 4.41
CA ILE A 57 -0.27 -12.48 3.64
C ILE A 57 0.10 -12.74 2.19
N ARG A 58 -0.86 -13.22 1.42
CA ARG A 58 -0.67 -13.45 -0.01
C ARG A 58 -1.61 -12.54 -0.80
N ILE A 59 -1.06 -11.86 -1.80
CA ILE A 59 -1.82 -10.96 -2.67
C ILE A 59 -1.88 -11.57 -4.06
N GLU A 60 -3.11 -11.74 -4.56
CA GLU A 60 -3.33 -12.30 -5.88
C GLU A 60 -3.22 -11.21 -6.95
N ASN A 61 -3.10 -11.64 -8.22
CA ASN A 61 -2.99 -10.70 -9.34
C ASN A 61 -4.19 -9.75 -9.41
N ASP A 62 -5.40 -10.29 -9.16
CA ASP A 62 -6.60 -9.47 -9.18
C ASP A 62 -6.58 -8.41 -8.09
N ASP A 63 -5.97 -8.72 -6.96
CA ASP A 63 -5.86 -7.79 -5.84
C ASP A 63 -4.88 -6.66 -6.16
N MET A 64 -3.86 -6.94 -6.96
CA MET A 64 -2.85 -5.93 -7.32
C MET A 64 -3.45 -4.72 -8.02
N GLU A 65 -4.51 -4.94 -8.79
CA GLU A 65 -5.20 -3.84 -9.47
C GLU A 65 -5.84 -2.87 -8.49
N LYS A 66 -6.15 -3.33 -7.28
CA LYS A 66 -6.75 -2.52 -6.24
C LYS A 66 -5.70 -1.88 -5.34
N MET A 67 -4.45 -2.27 -5.48
CA MET A 67 -3.33 -1.79 -4.64
C MET A 67 -2.75 -0.48 -5.14
N ILE A 68 -3.49 0.29 -5.93
CA ILE A 68 -3.01 1.55 -6.49
C ILE A 68 -3.36 2.75 -5.61
N SER A 69 -4.14 2.55 -4.56
CA SER A 69 -4.50 3.62 -3.63
C SER A 69 -4.33 3.12 -2.19
N VAL A 70 -4.24 4.08 -1.26
CA VAL A 70 -4.12 3.74 0.16
C VAL A 70 -5.34 2.94 0.61
N LYS A 71 -6.54 3.39 0.23
CA LYS A 71 -7.78 2.73 0.60
C LYS A 71 -7.83 1.31 0.03
N GLY A 72 -7.47 1.15 -1.24
CA GLY A 72 -7.45 -0.16 -1.88
C GLY A 72 -6.49 -1.11 -1.20
N ALA A 73 -5.28 -0.64 -0.91
CA ALA A 73 -4.26 -1.44 -0.24
C ALA A 73 -4.72 -1.86 1.15
N MET A 74 -5.28 -0.94 1.91
CA MET A 74 -5.77 -1.24 3.25
C MET A 74 -6.88 -2.28 3.23
N GLY A 75 -7.78 -2.16 2.25
CA GLY A 75 -8.89 -3.11 2.09
C GLY A 75 -8.38 -4.51 1.82
N ILE A 76 -7.43 -4.66 0.91
CA ILE A 76 -6.84 -5.95 0.58
C ILE A 76 -6.10 -6.54 1.77
N ILE A 77 -5.28 -5.74 2.43
CA ILE A 77 -4.52 -6.21 3.59
C ILE A 77 -5.45 -6.67 4.70
N SER A 78 -6.48 -5.88 5.02
CA SER A 78 -7.45 -6.25 6.05
C SER A 78 -8.18 -7.54 5.71
N ALA A 79 -8.60 -7.68 4.46
CA ALA A 79 -9.31 -8.89 4.02
C ALA A 79 -8.42 -10.12 4.16
N ARG A 80 -7.16 -10.03 3.75
CA ARG A 80 -6.25 -11.16 3.83
C ARG A 80 -5.88 -11.50 5.27
N LEU A 81 -5.74 -10.50 6.12
CA LEU A 81 -5.46 -10.74 7.53
C LEU A 81 -6.61 -11.47 8.22
N GLN A 82 -7.85 -11.20 7.81
CA GLN A 82 -9.02 -11.87 8.37
C GLN A 82 -9.13 -13.32 7.92
N GLU A 83 -8.54 -13.66 6.81
CA GLU A 83 -8.56 -15.03 6.28
C GLU A 83 -7.54 -15.95 6.96
N LYS A 84 -6.64 -15.40 7.73
CA LYS A 84 -5.58 -16.19 8.41
C LYS A 84 -6.09 -16.99 9.62
#